data_1e1757154a3c58543c0adbc20272280b
#
_entry.id   1e1757154a3c58543c0adbc20272280b
#
_cell.length_a   1.000
_cell.length_b   1.000
_cell.length_c   1.000
_cell.angle_alpha   90.00
_cell.angle_beta   90.00
_cell.angle_gamma   90.00
#
_symmetry.space_group_name_H-M   'P 1'
#
loop_
_entity.id
_entity.type
_entity.pdbx_description
1 polymer ?
#
loop_
_entity_poly.entity_id
_entity_poly.type
_entity_poly.pdbx_seq_one_letter_code
_entity_poly.pdbx_strand_id
1 'polypeptide(L)'
;MSIKKLFIITIVYMFVCIVSNSNEINIVAKVDNIIITNFDVQSQKKYLLIYNKKLNNLSKKEFNELSKNSLIREKIKQKEINKFFKIEDENLGEKLIKDSYLNQGFKNKSEYLNFIQSEKLEYSILKEKLIIEKLWNTLIFEKYSNKVKINEKEISRKIKLFYENQAKIYELNISEIIFDYDTEYKELIKFIKNYDFESAALKYSISDSSSKGGEIGWVNPNNIALDLKNMILNLEIGEISKPLKIPNGTIIVKLNSKREINSEIDLDQEIKKQLIYEKNRQLKSFSLNYYNKIKKNTVINEY
;
A
#
# COMPACT_ATOMS: atom_id res chain seq x y z
N MET A 1 10.12 -52.39 43.94
CA MET A 1 10.61 -51.75 42.70
C MET A 1 11.65 -50.71 43.14
N SER A 2 12.91 -50.82 42.70
CA SER A 2 14.03 -50.00 43.22
C SER A 2 13.84 -48.55 42.85
N ILE A 3 14.08 -47.60 43.81
CA ILE A 3 14.04 -46.18 43.65
C ILE A 3 14.80 -45.70 42.38
N LYS A 4 15.89 -46.38 42.01
CA LYS A 4 16.64 -46.14 40.76
C LYS A 4 15.83 -46.39 39.51
N LYS A 5 14.92 -47.37 39.46
CA LYS A 5 14.03 -47.64 38.31
C LYS A 5 12.94 -46.59 38.19
N LEU A 6 12.43 -46.08 39.32
CA LEU A 6 11.46 -45.00 39.30
C LEU A 6 12.05 -43.67 38.80
N PHE A 7 13.32 -43.38 39.16
CA PHE A 7 14.03 -42.17 38.74
C PHE A 7 14.36 -42.19 37.23
N ILE A 8 14.68 -43.36 36.67
CA ILE A 8 14.92 -43.49 35.24
C ILE A 8 13.61 -43.37 34.45
N ILE A 9 12.50 -43.88 34.93
CA ILE A 9 11.19 -43.73 34.30
C ILE A 9 10.73 -42.25 34.30
N THR A 10 10.97 -41.49 35.39
CA THR A 10 10.64 -40.04 35.44
C THR A 10 11.51 -39.22 34.50
N ILE A 11 12.80 -39.55 34.31
CA ILE A 11 13.68 -38.86 33.37
C ILE A 11 13.28 -39.14 31.92
N VAL A 12 12.88 -40.39 31.60
CA VAL A 12 12.40 -40.75 30.24
C VAL A 12 11.05 -40.07 29.95
N TYR A 13 10.15 -39.93 30.94
CA TYR A 13 8.90 -39.20 30.74
C TYR A 13 9.11 -37.67 30.57
N MET A 14 10.13 -37.09 31.22
CA MET A 14 10.47 -35.68 31.07
C MET A 14 11.07 -35.37 29.69
N PHE A 15 11.69 -36.35 29.04
CA PHE A 15 12.24 -36.20 27.68
C PHE A 15 11.22 -36.38 26.54
N VAL A 16 10.08 -37.05 26.81
CA VAL A 16 9.03 -37.28 25.80
C VAL A 16 8.06 -36.10 25.68
N CYS A 17 8.07 -35.15 26.63
CA CYS A 17 7.18 -33.99 26.62
C CYS A 17 7.76 -32.72 25.92
N ILE A 18 8.90 -32.83 25.26
CA ILE A 18 9.29 -31.79 24.29
C ILE A 18 8.54 -32.11 23.00
N VAL A 19 7.24 -31.88 22.99
CA VAL A 19 6.49 -31.71 21.73
C VAL A 19 7.03 -30.41 21.13
N SER A 20 8.04 -30.55 20.30
CA SER A 20 8.49 -29.54 19.40
C SER A 20 7.27 -29.19 18.54
N ASN A 21 6.57 -28.10 18.85
CA ASN A 21 5.67 -27.46 17.93
C ASN A 21 6.52 -26.93 16.77
N SER A 22 7.00 -27.84 15.91
CA SER A 22 7.54 -27.44 14.63
C SER A 22 6.36 -26.90 13.83
N ASN A 23 6.28 -25.58 13.72
CA ASN A 23 5.35 -24.99 12.78
C ASN A 23 5.70 -25.57 11.39
N GLU A 24 4.85 -26.45 10.88
CA GLU A 24 5.04 -27.04 9.55
C GLU A 24 5.09 -25.93 8.50
N ILE A 25 6.04 -26.06 7.57
CA ILE A 25 6.13 -25.17 6.41
C ILE A 25 5.06 -25.65 5.41
N ASN A 26 4.04 -24.84 5.24
CA ASN A 26 2.97 -25.11 4.29
C ASN A 26 3.01 -24.11 3.14
N ILE A 27 2.88 -24.62 1.92
CA ILE A 27 2.72 -23.75 0.74
C ILE A 27 1.28 -23.26 0.74
N VAL A 28 1.10 -21.92 0.67
CA VAL A 28 -0.23 -21.29 0.65
C VAL A 28 -0.59 -20.71 -0.71
N ALA A 29 0.43 -20.42 -1.54
CA ALA A 29 0.25 -20.02 -2.93
C ALA A 29 1.52 -20.26 -3.75
N LYS A 30 1.35 -20.28 -5.07
CA LYS A 30 2.44 -20.24 -6.06
C LYS A 30 2.17 -19.15 -7.09
N VAL A 31 3.18 -18.38 -7.41
CA VAL A 31 3.18 -17.39 -8.51
C VAL A 31 4.20 -17.88 -9.53
N ASP A 32 3.74 -18.55 -10.58
CA ASP A 32 4.57 -19.39 -11.47
C ASP A 32 5.45 -20.35 -10.65
N ASN A 33 6.76 -20.16 -10.63
CA ASN A 33 7.71 -21.00 -9.88
C ASN A 33 8.03 -20.44 -8.48
N ILE A 34 7.51 -19.27 -8.11
CA ILE A 34 7.79 -18.65 -6.81
C ILE A 34 6.79 -19.18 -5.79
N ILE A 35 7.30 -19.81 -4.74
CA ILE A 35 6.51 -20.39 -3.65
C ILE A 35 6.25 -19.30 -2.60
N ILE A 36 5.03 -19.27 -2.09
CA ILE A 36 4.63 -18.45 -0.93
C ILE A 36 4.22 -19.41 0.19
N THR A 37 4.87 -19.30 1.34
CA THR A 37 4.64 -20.16 2.50
C THR A 37 3.78 -19.46 3.55
N ASN A 38 3.30 -20.21 4.53
CA ASN A 38 2.64 -19.69 5.71
C ASN A 38 3.56 -18.75 6.52
N PHE A 39 4.88 -18.93 6.50
CA PHE A 39 5.86 -18.03 7.14
C PHE A 39 5.96 -16.70 6.41
N ASP A 40 5.93 -16.71 5.08
CA ASP A 40 5.91 -15.47 4.29
C ASP A 40 4.65 -14.66 4.62
N VAL A 41 3.49 -15.32 4.73
CA VAL A 41 2.23 -14.67 5.14
C VAL A 41 2.34 -14.06 6.54
N GLN A 42 2.99 -14.74 7.51
CA GLN A 42 3.21 -14.16 8.83
C GLN A 42 4.15 -12.94 8.80
N SER A 43 5.21 -13.00 8.01
CA SER A 43 6.12 -11.87 7.81
C SER A 43 5.42 -10.69 7.13
N GLN A 44 4.55 -10.97 6.15
CA GLN A 44 3.73 -9.94 5.51
C GLN A 44 2.76 -9.27 6.46
N LYS A 45 2.13 -10.01 7.37
CA LYS A 45 1.28 -9.41 8.41
C LYS A 45 2.05 -8.42 9.27
N LYS A 46 3.24 -8.80 9.73
CA LYS A 46 4.10 -7.91 10.52
C LYS A 46 4.44 -6.63 9.74
N TYR A 47 4.81 -6.79 8.46
CA TYR A 47 5.07 -5.66 7.57
C TYR A 47 3.85 -4.72 7.45
N LEU A 48 2.67 -5.27 7.21
CA LEU A 48 1.45 -4.46 7.08
C LEU A 48 1.10 -3.72 8.37
N LEU A 49 1.32 -4.34 9.53
CA LEU A 49 1.06 -3.73 10.85
C LEU A 49 1.99 -2.55 11.19
N ILE A 50 3.17 -2.48 10.57
CA ILE A 50 4.06 -1.31 10.70
C ILE A 50 3.37 -0.05 10.17
N TYR A 51 2.61 -0.18 9.08
CA TYR A 51 1.94 0.94 8.44
C TYR A 51 0.50 1.13 8.93
N ASN A 52 -0.18 0.06 9.35
CA ASN A 52 -1.55 0.16 9.86
C ASN A 52 -1.84 -0.85 10.99
N LYS A 53 -1.78 -0.37 12.23
CA LYS A 53 -2.07 -1.18 13.44
C LYS A 53 -3.53 -1.64 13.52
N LYS A 54 -4.47 -0.96 12.85
CA LYS A 54 -5.91 -1.32 12.87
C LYS A 54 -6.17 -2.66 12.20
N LEU A 55 -5.25 -3.18 11.38
CA LEU A 55 -5.35 -4.51 10.80
C LEU A 55 -5.44 -5.64 11.85
N ASN A 56 -5.03 -5.39 13.09
CA ASN A 56 -5.25 -6.32 14.20
C ASN A 56 -6.74 -6.54 14.52
N ASN A 57 -7.63 -5.65 14.07
CA ASN A 57 -9.07 -5.77 14.29
C ASN A 57 -9.72 -6.74 13.28
N LEU A 58 -9.02 -7.12 12.21
CA LEU A 58 -9.50 -8.12 11.26
C LEU A 58 -9.53 -9.51 11.90
N SER A 59 -10.47 -10.34 11.46
CA SER A 59 -10.43 -11.76 11.81
C SER A 59 -9.14 -12.40 11.28
N LYS A 60 -8.68 -13.48 11.94
CA LYS A 60 -7.48 -14.20 11.53
C LYS A 60 -7.54 -14.63 10.06
N LYS A 61 -8.73 -15.05 9.59
CA LYS A 61 -8.94 -15.48 8.20
C LYS A 61 -8.78 -14.31 7.22
N GLU A 62 -9.45 -13.19 7.49
CA GLU A 62 -9.38 -12.01 6.62
C GLU A 62 -7.97 -11.43 6.55
N PHE A 63 -7.26 -11.36 7.69
CA PHE A 63 -5.90 -10.84 7.69
C PHE A 63 -4.92 -11.81 6.98
N ASN A 64 -5.14 -13.13 7.05
CA ASN A 64 -4.38 -14.10 6.27
C ASN A 64 -4.58 -13.88 4.78
N GLU A 65 -5.84 -13.79 4.33
CA GLU A 65 -6.17 -13.58 2.91
C GLU A 65 -5.61 -12.26 2.37
N LEU A 66 -5.77 -11.18 3.13
CA LEU A 66 -5.21 -9.88 2.78
C LEU A 66 -3.68 -9.97 2.60
N SER A 67 -2.99 -10.60 3.56
CA SER A 67 -1.53 -10.73 3.53
C SER A 67 -1.06 -11.62 2.39
N LYS A 68 -1.75 -12.74 2.13
CA LYS A 68 -1.49 -13.63 1.00
C LYS A 68 -1.64 -12.89 -0.33
N ASN A 69 -2.74 -12.17 -0.53
CA ASN A 69 -3.00 -11.41 -1.76
C ASN A 69 -1.96 -10.30 -1.97
N SER A 70 -1.53 -9.64 -0.89
CA SER A 70 -0.46 -8.64 -0.94
C SER A 70 0.87 -9.26 -1.38
N LEU A 71 1.22 -10.44 -0.88
CA LEU A 71 2.42 -11.18 -1.31
C LEU A 71 2.34 -11.62 -2.77
N ILE A 72 1.20 -12.15 -3.21
CA ILE A 72 1.00 -12.53 -4.61
C ILE A 72 1.27 -11.31 -5.52
N ARG A 73 0.72 -10.14 -5.16
CA ARG A 73 0.96 -8.89 -5.89
C ARG A 73 2.43 -8.51 -5.92
N GLU A 74 3.11 -8.62 -4.80
CA GLU A 74 4.54 -8.32 -4.67
C GLU A 74 5.38 -9.29 -5.51
N LYS A 75 5.10 -10.60 -5.47
CA LYS A 75 5.85 -11.61 -6.22
C LYS A 75 5.67 -11.46 -7.73
N ILE A 76 4.49 -11.05 -8.20
CA ILE A 76 4.25 -10.70 -9.61
C ILE A 76 5.13 -9.50 -10.02
N LYS A 77 5.16 -8.44 -9.20
CA LYS A 77 6.01 -7.27 -9.44
C LYS A 77 7.50 -7.66 -9.42
N GLN A 78 7.94 -8.41 -8.41
CA GLN A 78 9.31 -8.89 -8.23
C GLN A 78 9.81 -9.69 -9.44
N LYS A 79 8.99 -10.64 -9.90
CA LYS A 79 9.30 -11.41 -11.11
C LYS A 79 9.55 -10.52 -12.34
N GLU A 80 8.73 -9.51 -12.52
CA GLU A 80 8.87 -8.60 -13.65
C GLU A 80 10.10 -7.70 -13.51
N ILE A 81 10.33 -7.15 -12.31
CA ILE A 81 11.49 -6.31 -12.01
C ILE A 81 12.80 -7.05 -12.27
N ASN A 82 12.89 -8.33 -11.91
CA ASN A 82 14.09 -9.17 -12.06
C ASN A 82 14.54 -9.35 -13.53
N LYS A 83 13.69 -9.02 -14.49
CA LYS A 83 14.06 -9.03 -15.92
C LYS A 83 14.91 -7.81 -16.30
N PHE A 84 14.89 -6.74 -15.51
CA PHE A 84 15.48 -5.45 -15.84
C PHE A 84 16.50 -4.98 -14.80
N PHE A 85 16.34 -5.36 -13.53
CA PHE A 85 17.14 -4.88 -12.40
C PHE A 85 17.63 -6.05 -11.54
N LYS A 86 18.75 -5.83 -10.84
CA LYS A 86 19.17 -6.66 -9.71
C LYS A 86 18.57 -6.07 -8.44
N ILE A 87 17.93 -6.90 -7.63
CA ILE A 87 17.29 -6.47 -6.36
C ILE A 87 18.34 -6.26 -5.26
N GLU A 88 19.51 -6.90 -5.38
CA GLU A 88 20.59 -6.81 -4.41
C GLU A 88 21.41 -5.53 -4.61
N ASP A 89 20.83 -4.38 -4.21
CA ASP A 89 21.53 -3.10 -4.16
C ASP A 89 21.55 -2.60 -2.71
N GLU A 90 22.67 -2.79 -2.04
CA GLU A 90 22.85 -2.42 -0.63
C GLU A 90 22.73 -0.91 -0.42
N ASN A 91 23.30 -0.11 -1.30
CA ASN A 91 23.28 1.35 -1.20
C ASN A 91 21.86 1.90 -1.39
N LEU A 92 21.12 1.36 -2.36
CA LEU A 92 19.72 1.70 -2.57
C LEU A 92 18.88 1.31 -1.35
N GLY A 93 19.09 0.10 -0.82
CA GLY A 93 18.37 -0.38 0.36
C GLY A 93 18.55 0.52 1.57
N GLU A 94 19.79 0.90 1.89
CA GLU A 94 20.09 1.79 3.01
C GLU A 94 19.48 3.19 2.85
N LYS A 95 19.50 3.73 1.64
CA LYS A 95 18.84 5.00 1.33
C LYS A 95 17.34 4.92 1.56
N LEU A 96 16.68 3.87 1.07
CA LEU A 96 15.24 3.67 1.22
C LEU A 96 14.83 3.48 2.68
N ILE A 97 15.64 2.79 3.48
CA ILE A 97 15.44 2.69 4.93
C ILE A 97 15.51 4.08 5.58
N LYS A 98 16.50 4.91 5.17
CA LYS A 98 16.61 6.28 5.66
C LYS A 98 15.35 7.10 5.34
N ASP A 99 14.90 7.06 4.11
CA ASP A 99 13.68 7.76 3.69
C ASP A 99 12.45 7.23 4.46
N SER A 100 12.37 5.92 4.70
CA SER A 100 11.28 5.28 5.43
C SER A 100 11.19 5.76 6.88
N TYR A 101 12.31 5.76 7.63
CA TYR A 101 12.24 6.17 9.02
C TYR A 101 11.98 7.67 9.19
N LEU A 102 12.51 8.52 8.31
CA LEU A 102 12.24 9.95 8.32
C LEU A 102 10.76 10.24 8.04
N ASN A 103 10.18 9.57 7.03
CA ASN A 103 8.78 9.72 6.67
C ASN A 103 7.81 9.22 7.78
N GLN A 104 8.24 8.30 8.63
CA GLN A 104 7.48 7.81 9.78
C GLN A 104 7.74 8.60 11.06
N GLY A 105 8.57 9.66 11.01
CA GLY A 105 8.84 10.57 12.13
C GLY A 105 9.88 10.08 13.13
N PHE A 106 10.64 9.02 12.81
CA PHE A 106 11.74 8.56 13.67
C PHE A 106 12.95 9.47 13.53
N LYS A 107 13.63 9.73 14.65
CA LYS A 107 14.78 10.66 14.69
C LYS A 107 16.04 10.06 14.05
N ASN A 108 16.21 8.76 14.14
CA ASN A 108 17.40 8.07 13.64
C ASN A 108 17.13 6.60 13.30
N LYS A 109 18.09 5.99 12.60
CA LYS A 109 18.01 4.58 12.18
C LYS A 109 17.90 3.62 13.37
N SER A 110 18.59 3.87 14.46
CA SER A 110 18.61 2.96 15.63
C SER A 110 17.20 2.88 16.28
N GLU A 111 16.54 4.03 16.46
CA GLU A 111 15.16 4.07 16.98
C GLU A 111 14.20 3.29 16.06
N TYR A 112 14.33 3.48 14.76
CA TYR A 112 13.52 2.76 13.77
C TYR A 112 13.79 1.25 13.78
N LEU A 113 15.04 0.82 13.87
CA LEU A 113 15.41 -0.59 13.94
C LEU A 113 14.86 -1.26 15.20
N ASN A 114 14.91 -0.59 16.35
CA ASN A 114 14.33 -1.07 17.59
C ASN A 114 12.80 -1.25 17.45
N PHE A 115 12.14 -0.29 16.79
CA PHE A 115 10.71 -0.41 16.48
C PHE A 115 10.42 -1.62 15.56
N ILE A 116 11.16 -1.79 14.46
CA ILE A 116 11.00 -2.92 13.53
C ILE A 116 11.21 -4.27 14.24
N GLN A 117 12.22 -4.33 15.11
CA GLN A 117 12.50 -5.51 15.91
C GLN A 117 11.38 -5.81 16.92
N SER A 118 10.79 -4.79 17.55
CA SER A 118 9.64 -4.96 18.46
C SER A 118 8.40 -5.50 17.74
N GLU A 119 8.24 -5.19 16.45
CA GLU A 119 7.21 -5.75 15.57
C GLU A 119 7.58 -7.16 15.05
N LYS A 120 8.74 -7.69 15.45
CA LYS A 120 9.25 -9.01 15.04
C LYS A 120 9.37 -9.17 13.51
N LEU A 121 9.63 -8.09 12.79
CA LEU A 121 9.95 -8.11 11.36
C LEU A 121 11.46 -8.10 11.16
N GLU A 122 11.95 -8.95 10.27
CA GLU A 122 13.35 -8.96 9.89
C GLU A 122 13.70 -7.73 9.02
N TYR A 123 14.82 -7.11 9.33
CA TYR A 123 15.31 -5.93 8.62
C TYR A 123 15.51 -6.19 7.12
N SER A 124 16.04 -7.38 6.78
CA SER A 124 16.24 -7.81 5.40
C SER A 124 14.95 -7.83 4.59
N ILE A 125 13.87 -8.35 5.19
CA ILE A 125 12.54 -8.39 4.56
C ILE A 125 11.99 -6.98 4.31
N LEU A 126 12.10 -6.09 5.31
CA LEU A 126 11.68 -4.70 5.13
C LEU A 126 12.44 -4.02 3.99
N LYS A 127 13.77 -4.18 3.99
CA LYS A 127 14.66 -3.60 2.96
C LYS A 127 14.31 -4.11 1.57
N GLU A 128 14.14 -5.42 1.41
CA GLU A 128 13.75 -6.04 0.14
C GLU A 128 12.44 -5.46 -0.40
N LYS A 129 11.40 -5.35 0.45
CA LYS A 129 10.09 -4.78 0.06
C LYS A 129 10.20 -3.34 -0.41
N LEU A 130 10.97 -2.51 0.27
CA LEU A 130 11.21 -1.12 -0.13
C LEU A 130 11.95 -1.04 -1.48
N ILE A 131 12.92 -1.92 -1.71
CA ILE A 131 13.64 -2.01 -3.00
C ILE A 131 12.69 -2.44 -4.12
N ILE A 132 11.86 -3.46 -3.91
CA ILE A 132 10.88 -3.91 -4.91
C ILE A 132 9.92 -2.78 -5.29
N GLU A 133 9.37 -2.06 -4.31
CA GLU A 133 8.49 -0.92 -4.58
C GLU A 133 9.20 0.18 -5.36
N LYS A 134 10.42 0.52 -4.98
CA LYS A 134 11.23 1.53 -5.67
C LYS A 134 11.56 1.12 -7.12
N LEU A 135 12.02 -0.10 -7.33
CA LEU A 135 12.40 -0.60 -8.65
C LEU A 135 11.16 -0.75 -9.57
N TRP A 136 10.00 -1.13 -9.01
CA TRP A 136 8.75 -1.13 -9.75
C TRP A 136 8.41 0.28 -10.26
N ASN A 137 8.46 1.28 -9.40
CA ASN A 137 8.19 2.66 -9.79
C ASN A 137 9.21 3.18 -10.81
N THR A 138 10.48 2.79 -10.68
CA THR A 138 11.53 3.09 -11.66
C THR A 138 11.22 2.45 -13.01
N LEU A 139 10.85 1.17 -13.04
CA LEU A 139 10.47 0.46 -14.27
C LEU A 139 9.30 1.14 -15.00
N ILE A 140 8.26 1.52 -14.23
CA ILE A 140 7.10 2.23 -14.78
C ILE A 140 7.51 3.58 -15.37
N PHE A 141 8.35 4.32 -14.66
CA PHE A 141 8.86 5.61 -15.13
C PHE A 141 9.65 5.46 -16.43
N GLU A 142 10.59 4.53 -16.50
CA GLU A 142 11.40 4.28 -17.70
C GLU A 142 10.55 3.86 -18.90
N LYS A 143 9.55 3.01 -18.69
CA LYS A 143 8.68 2.52 -19.78
C LYS A 143 7.67 3.55 -20.28
N TYR A 144 7.22 4.46 -19.43
CA TYR A 144 6.03 5.26 -19.72
C TYR A 144 6.20 6.78 -19.56
N SER A 145 7.34 7.28 -19.06
CA SER A 145 7.54 8.74 -18.90
C SER A 145 7.35 9.52 -20.19
N ASN A 146 7.77 8.98 -21.32
CA ASN A 146 7.58 9.58 -22.66
C ASN A 146 6.16 9.42 -23.24
N LYS A 147 5.30 8.62 -22.59
CA LYS A 147 3.88 8.51 -22.96
C LYS A 147 2.98 9.43 -22.13
N VAL A 148 3.54 10.06 -21.11
CA VAL A 148 2.84 11.07 -20.31
C VAL A 148 2.58 12.30 -21.19
N LYS A 149 1.30 12.70 -21.28
CA LYS A 149 0.87 13.87 -22.05
C LYS A 149 0.23 14.87 -21.10
N ILE A 150 0.87 16.01 -20.92
CA ILE A 150 0.40 17.08 -20.04
C ILE A 150 0.15 18.33 -20.88
N ASN A 151 -1.06 18.86 -20.79
CA ASN A 151 -1.39 20.16 -21.36
C ASN A 151 -1.14 21.25 -20.32
N GLU A 152 0.09 21.75 -20.27
CA GLU A 152 0.51 22.76 -19.30
C GLU A 152 -0.32 24.05 -19.40
N LYS A 153 -0.66 24.50 -20.62
CA LYS A 153 -1.48 25.73 -20.83
C LYS A 153 -2.87 25.58 -20.22
N GLU A 154 -3.48 24.40 -20.39
CA GLU A 154 -4.80 24.13 -19.85
C GLU A 154 -4.77 24.05 -18.31
N ILE A 155 -3.76 23.37 -17.75
CA ILE A 155 -3.58 23.30 -16.30
C ILE A 155 -3.40 24.70 -15.72
N SER A 156 -2.49 25.50 -16.29
CA SER A 156 -2.24 26.86 -15.85
C SER A 156 -3.51 27.74 -15.88
N ARG A 157 -4.28 27.64 -16.97
CA ARG A 157 -5.55 28.34 -17.09
C ARG A 157 -6.56 27.91 -16.02
N LYS A 158 -6.71 26.62 -15.81
CA LYS A 158 -7.65 26.09 -14.80
C LYS A 158 -7.29 26.56 -13.39
N ILE A 159 -6.02 26.58 -13.04
CA ILE A 159 -5.54 27.02 -11.73
C ILE A 159 -5.80 28.51 -11.55
N LYS A 160 -5.44 29.36 -12.54
CA LYS A 160 -5.71 30.80 -12.48
C LYS A 160 -7.20 31.11 -12.26
N LEU A 161 -8.06 30.53 -13.10
CA LEU A 161 -9.51 30.71 -12.98
C LEU A 161 -10.07 30.22 -11.64
N PHE A 162 -9.51 29.17 -11.09
CA PHE A 162 -9.94 28.67 -9.78
C PHE A 162 -9.65 29.67 -8.67
N TYR A 163 -8.44 30.20 -8.62
CA TYR A 163 -8.04 31.16 -7.58
C TYR A 163 -8.68 32.52 -7.75
N GLU A 164 -8.96 32.94 -8.99
CA GLU A 164 -9.68 34.17 -9.28
C GLU A 164 -11.15 34.13 -8.84
N ASN A 165 -11.78 32.96 -8.85
CA ASN A 165 -13.21 32.78 -8.55
C ASN A 165 -13.53 32.32 -7.13
N GLN A 166 -12.52 32.07 -6.27
CA GLN A 166 -12.75 31.59 -4.92
C GLN A 166 -12.47 32.63 -3.84
N ALA A 167 -13.50 32.94 -3.03
CA ALA A 167 -13.35 33.76 -1.83
C ALA A 167 -12.57 33.06 -0.71
N LYS A 168 -12.51 31.72 -0.73
CA LYS A 168 -11.81 30.88 0.26
C LYS A 168 -11.18 29.67 -0.42
N ILE A 169 -9.92 29.41 -0.07
CA ILE A 169 -9.17 28.31 -0.62
C ILE A 169 -8.99 27.25 0.46
N TYR A 170 -9.23 26.01 0.07
CA TYR A 170 -9.09 24.86 0.97
C TYR A 170 -8.05 23.90 0.44
N GLU A 171 -7.31 23.26 1.33
CA GLU A 171 -6.67 21.96 1.08
C GLU A 171 -7.51 20.87 1.70
N LEU A 172 -7.53 19.71 1.04
CA LEU A 172 -8.29 18.53 1.46
C LEU A 172 -7.33 17.38 1.77
N ASN A 173 -7.43 16.82 2.95
CA ASN A 173 -6.75 15.57 3.26
C ASN A 173 -7.68 14.42 2.90
N ILE A 174 -7.25 13.55 1.99
CA ILE A 174 -8.09 12.49 1.45
C ILE A 174 -7.41 11.13 1.48
N SER A 175 -8.24 10.10 1.50
CA SER A 175 -7.86 8.71 1.21
C SER A 175 -8.70 8.16 0.06
N GLU A 176 -8.16 7.23 -0.73
CA GLU A 176 -8.85 6.63 -1.88
C GLU A 176 -8.88 5.10 -1.80
N ILE A 177 -9.91 4.51 -2.36
CA ILE A 177 -9.97 3.10 -2.74
C ILE A 177 -10.30 3.02 -4.23
N ILE A 178 -9.41 2.43 -5.02
CA ILE A 178 -9.69 2.09 -6.42
C ILE A 178 -9.86 0.57 -6.47
N PHE A 179 -11.01 0.10 -6.93
CA PHE A 179 -11.34 -1.31 -6.99
C PHE A 179 -11.81 -1.73 -8.38
N ASP A 180 -11.61 -3.01 -8.70
CA ASP A 180 -12.01 -3.59 -9.99
C ASP A 180 -13.53 -3.55 -10.17
N TYR A 181 -13.98 -3.56 -11.43
CA TYR A 181 -15.41 -3.58 -11.79
C TYR A 181 -16.12 -4.84 -11.26
N ASP A 182 -15.38 -5.94 -11.03
CA ASP A 182 -15.89 -7.20 -10.51
C ASP A 182 -16.12 -7.16 -8.99
N THR A 183 -15.60 -6.14 -8.29
CA THR A 183 -15.78 -5.99 -6.84
C THR A 183 -17.18 -5.45 -6.55
N GLU A 184 -17.98 -6.18 -5.76
CA GLU A 184 -19.29 -5.71 -5.35
C GLU A 184 -19.18 -4.51 -4.39
N TYR A 185 -19.63 -3.34 -4.83
CA TYR A 185 -19.61 -2.11 -4.01
C TYR A 185 -20.30 -2.28 -2.66
N LYS A 186 -21.38 -3.07 -2.60
CA LYS A 186 -22.10 -3.35 -1.34
C LYS A 186 -21.25 -4.08 -0.32
N GLU A 187 -20.43 -5.04 -0.76
CA GLU A 187 -19.50 -5.77 0.11
C GLU A 187 -18.39 -4.85 0.62
N LEU A 188 -17.84 -4.01 -0.25
CA LEU A 188 -16.86 -3.00 0.13
C LEU A 188 -17.38 -2.07 1.23
N ILE A 189 -18.58 -1.51 1.05
CA ILE A 189 -19.19 -0.61 2.05
C ILE A 189 -19.53 -1.34 3.35
N LYS A 190 -20.00 -2.59 3.29
CA LYS A 190 -20.20 -3.42 4.47
C LYS A 190 -18.91 -3.66 5.23
N PHE A 191 -17.83 -3.92 4.50
CA PHE A 191 -16.51 -4.11 5.11
C PHE A 191 -16.02 -2.82 5.79
N ILE A 192 -16.14 -1.65 5.12
CA ILE A 192 -15.79 -0.35 5.70
C ILE A 192 -16.55 -0.09 7.00
N LYS A 193 -17.86 -0.43 7.05
CA LYS A 193 -18.68 -0.25 8.25
C LYS A 193 -18.26 -1.17 9.41
N ASN A 194 -17.85 -2.38 9.11
CA ASN A 194 -17.46 -3.37 10.13
C ASN A 194 -16.05 -3.13 10.67
N TYR A 195 -15.18 -2.55 9.86
CA TYR A 195 -13.78 -2.30 10.19
C TYR A 195 -13.45 -0.82 10.04
N ASP A 196 -12.83 -0.42 8.95
CA ASP A 196 -12.55 0.96 8.59
C ASP A 196 -12.17 1.10 7.11
N PHE A 197 -12.03 2.35 6.66
CA PHE A 197 -11.66 2.67 5.28
C PHE A 197 -10.26 2.20 4.94
N GLU A 198 -9.32 2.35 5.86
CA GLU A 198 -7.92 2.01 5.69
C GLU A 198 -7.73 0.50 5.50
N SER A 199 -8.41 -0.31 6.30
CA SER A 199 -8.43 -1.78 6.17
C SER A 199 -9.09 -2.22 4.87
N ALA A 200 -10.15 -1.52 4.44
CA ALA A 200 -10.79 -1.79 3.16
C ALA A 200 -9.88 -1.42 1.97
N ALA A 201 -9.13 -0.32 2.06
CA ALA A 201 -8.15 0.05 1.04
C ALA A 201 -7.07 -1.02 0.87
N LEU A 202 -6.54 -1.55 1.96
CA LEU A 202 -5.57 -2.65 1.93
C LEU A 202 -6.14 -3.91 1.28
N LYS A 203 -7.42 -4.22 1.53
CA LYS A 203 -8.06 -5.44 1.05
C LYS A 203 -8.52 -5.35 -0.41
N TYR A 204 -9.17 -4.26 -0.77
CA TYR A 204 -9.90 -4.13 -2.03
C TYR A 204 -9.24 -3.19 -3.03
N SER A 205 -8.38 -2.26 -2.59
CA SER A 205 -7.80 -1.29 -3.50
C SER A 205 -6.69 -1.90 -4.37
N ILE A 206 -6.80 -1.63 -5.66
CA ILE A 206 -5.78 -1.96 -6.66
C ILE A 206 -4.80 -0.80 -6.89
N SER A 207 -5.00 0.32 -6.18
CA SER A 207 -4.09 1.48 -6.22
C SER A 207 -2.81 1.22 -5.44
N ASP A 208 -1.71 1.89 -5.82
CA ASP A 208 -0.44 1.86 -5.08
C ASP A 208 -0.58 2.46 -3.66
N SER A 209 -1.56 3.36 -3.45
CA SER A 209 -1.89 3.89 -2.12
C SER A 209 -2.45 2.82 -1.17
N SER A 210 -2.88 1.67 -1.70
CA SER A 210 -3.47 0.58 -0.90
C SER A 210 -2.54 0.13 0.24
N SER A 211 -1.23 0.06 0.01
CA SER A 211 -0.24 -0.34 1.02
C SER A 211 -0.19 0.60 2.24
N LYS A 212 -0.67 1.83 2.08
CA LYS A 212 -0.77 2.87 3.13
C LYS A 212 -2.23 3.11 3.57
N GLY A 213 -3.11 2.11 3.42
CA GLY A 213 -4.52 2.27 3.77
C GLY A 213 -5.28 3.23 2.87
N GLY A 214 -4.79 3.46 1.65
CA GLY A 214 -5.38 4.38 0.68
C GLY A 214 -5.02 5.85 0.91
N GLU A 215 -4.15 6.17 1.87
CA GLU A 215 -3.80 7.55 2.18
C GLU A 215 -3.11 8.25 1.00
N ILE A 216 -3.69 9.38 0.58
CA ILE A 216 -3.11 10.32 -0.40
C ILE A 216 -2.51 11.53 0.31
N GLY A 217 -3.07 11.90 1.47
CA GLY A 217 -2.66 13.07 2.24
C GLY A 217 -3.30 14.36 1.75
N TRP A 218 -2.63 15.50 2.03
CA TRP A 218 -3.13 16.82 1.66
C TRP A 218 -3.02 17.07 0.17
N VAL A 219 -4.14 17.38 -0.46
CA VAL A 219 -4.22 17.70 -1.88
C VAL A 219 -4.94 19.03 -2.09
N ASN A 220 -4.47 19.76 -3.08
CA ASN A 220 -5.22 20.90 -3.58
C ASN A 220 -6.38 20.38 -4.46
N PRO A 221 -7.62 20.85 -4.28
CA PRO A 221 -8.77 20.41 -5.09
C PRO A 221 -8.57 20.58 -6.60
N ASN A 222 -7.69 21.46 -7.02
CA ASN A 222 -7.36 21.63 -8.43
C ASN A 222 -6.51 20.49 -9.01
N ASN A 223 -5.91 19.71 -8.13
CA ASN A 223 -5.12 18.55 -8.50
C ASN A 223 -6.00 17.30 -8.70
N ILE A 224 -7.30 17.45 -8.58
CA ILE A 224 -8.27 16.37 -8.67
C ILE A 224 -9.10 16.57 -9.95
N ALA A 225 -9.43 15.47 -10.65
CA ALA A 225 -10.32 15.51 -11.80
C ALA A 225 -11.65 16.22 -11.44
N LEU A 226 -12.20 17.01 -12.35
CA LEU A 226 -13.32 17.91 -12.07
C LEU A 226 -14.52 17.19 -11.43
N ASP A 227 -14.87 16.00 -11.93
CA ASP A 227 -16.00 15.23 -11.42
C ASP A 227 -15.75 14.76 -9.98
N LEU A 228 -14.53 14.30 -9.70
CA LEU A 228 -14.12 13.87 -8.37
C LEU A 228 -14.01 15.06 -7.41
N LYS A 229 -13.47 16.19 -7.89
CA LYS A 229 -13.39 17.46 -7.13
C LYS A 229 -14.76 17.91 -6.64
N ASN A 230 -15.73 18.02 -7.55
CA ASN A 230 -17.08 18.46 -7.20
C ASN A 230 -17.73 17.53 -6.17
N MET A 231 -17.45 16.23 -6.27
CA MET A 231 -17.96 15.25 -5.32
C MET A 231 -17.32 15.42 -3.93
N ILE A 232 -15.99 15.59 -3.85
CA ILE A 232 -15.27 15.68 -2.56
C ILE A 232 -15.55 17.01 -1.85
N LEU A 233 -15.69 18.12 -2.58
CA LEU A 233 -15.99 19.42 -1.98
C LEU A 233 -17.33 19.48 -1.23
N ASN A 234 -18.27 18.59 -1.60
CA ASN A 234 -19.59 18.46 -0.97
C ASN A 234 -19.61 17.45 0.20
N LEU A 235 -18.48 16.76 0.50
CA LEU A 235 -18.40 15.83 1.62
C LEU A 235 -18.19 16.56 2.94
N GLU A 236 -18.75 16.00 4.00
CA GLU A 236 -18.35 16.32 5.37
C GLU A 236 -17.07 15.59 5.76
N ILE A 237 -16.37 16.11 6.79
CA ILE A 237 -15.16 15.45 7.29
C ILE A 237 -15.53 14.07 7.85
N GLY A 238 -14.81 13.04 7.39
CA GLY A 238 -15.07 11.63 7.69
C GLY A 238 -16.00 10.94 6.70
N GLU A 239 -16.69 11.68 5.84
CA GLU A 239 -17.61 11.12 4.87
C GLU A 239 -16.91 10.47 3.68
N ILE A 240 -17.55 9.44 3.12
CA ILE A 240 -17.08 8.67 1.96
C ILE A 240 -17.94 9.03 0.74
N SER A 241 -17.28 9.30 -0.37
CA SER A 241 -17.94 9.65 -1.62
C SER A 241 -18.78 8.49 -2.19
N LYS A 242 -19.70 8.83 -3.09
CA LYS A 242 -20.30 7.84 -3.99
C LYS A 242 -19.23 7.25 -4.92
N PRO A 243 -19.45 6.01 -5.45
CA PRO A 243 -18.51 5.42 -6.40
C PRO A 243 -18.53 6.21 -7.73
N LEU A 244 -17.33 6.48 -8.24
CA LEU A 244 -17.12 7.13 -9.53
C LEU A 244 -16.34 6.18 -10.44
N LYS A 245 -16.85 5.94 -11.65
CA LYS A 245 -16.15 5.14 -12.66
C LYS A 245 -14.96 5.92 -13.22
N ILE A 246 -13.82 5.26 -13.26
CA ILE A 246 -12.57 5.77 -13.85
C ILE A 246 -12.03 4.73 -14.85
N PRO A 247 -11.12 5.09 -15.76
CA PRO A 247 -10.63 4.15 -16.80
C PRO A 247 -10.12 2.82 -16.29
N ASN A 248 -9.64 2.76 -15.05
CA ASN A 248 -8.99 1.59 -14.47
C ASN A 248 -9.77 0.95 -13.31
N GLY A 249 -11.08 1.20 -13.21
CA GLY A 249 -11.91 0.65 -12.16
C GLY A 249 -12.94 1.64 -11.63
N THR A 250 -13.29 1.50 -10.37
CA THR A 250 -14.18 2.41 -9.66
C THR A 250 -13.43 3.00 -8.46
N ILE A 251 -13.56 4.31 -8.26
CA ILE A 251 -12.95 5.02 -7.12
C ILE A 251 -14.00 5.46 -6.12
N ILE A 252 -13.69 5.31 -4.84
CA ILE A 252 -14.31 6.04 -3.73
C ILE A 252 -13.25 6.81 -2.97
N VAL A 253 -13.62 7.97 -2.42
CA VAL A 253 -12.73 8.84 -1.65
C VAL A 253 -13.35 9.15 -0.31
N LYS A 254 -12.53 9.16 0.75
CA LYS A 254 -12.90 9.63 2.08
C LYS A 254 -12.24 10.99 2.31
N LEU A 255 -13.01 11.97 2.76
CA LEU A 255 -12.49 13.26 3.22
C LEU A 255 -12.04 13.13 4.68
N ASN A 256 -10.72 13.09 4.91
CA ASN A 256 -10.17 12.95 6.26
C ASN A 256 -10.16 14.28 7.02
N SER A 257 -9.85 15.39 6.32
CA SER A 257 -9.79 16.72 6.90
C SER A 257 -9.86 17.79 5.81
N LYS A 258 -10.20 19.01 6.21
CA LYS A 258 -10.29 20.19 5.34
C LYS A 258 -9.71 21.39 6.10
N ARG A 259 -8.83 22.14 5.46
CA ARG A 259 -8.30 23.38 6.06
C ARG A 259 -8.36 24.53 5.09
N GLU A 260 -8.71 25.71 5.60
CA GLU A 260 -8.66 26.95 4.85
C GLU A 260 -7.20 27.43 4.74
N ILE A 261 -6.81 27.87 3.57
CA ILE A 261 -5.47 28.41 3.32
C ILE A 261 -5.60 29.93 3.22
N ASN A 262 -5.03 30.63 4.20
CA ASN A 262 -5.00 32.11 4.27
C ASN A 262 -3.69 32.69 3.73
N SER A 263 -3.01 32.06 2.79
CA SER A 263 -1.71 32.54 2.29
C SER A 263 -1.84 33.22 0.94
N GLU A 264 -0.98 34.17 0.68
CA GLU A 264 -0.67 34.61 -0.69
C GLU A 264 -0.26 33.39 -1.49
N ILE A 265 -0.99 33.10 -2.55
CA ILE A 265 -0.79 31.91 -3.35
C ILE A 265 0.28 32.21 -4.38
N ASP A 266 1.38 31.51 -4.29
CA ASP A 266 2.34 31.43 -5.38
C ASP A 266 1.74 30.54 -6.48
N LEU A 267 1.09 31.19 -7.45
CA LEU A 267 0.45 30.53 -8.58
C LEU A 267 1.43 29.68 -9.37
N ASP A 268 2.68 30.10 -9.50
CA ASP A 268 3.69 29.35 -10.26
C ASP A 268 4.08 28.06 -9.51
N GLN A 269 4.17 28.13 -8.18
CA GLN A 269 4.39 26.95 -7.36
C GLN A 269 3.21 25.98 -7.42
N GLU A 270 1.97 26.48 -7.39
CA GLU A 270 0.77 25.65 -7.51
C GLU A 270 0.66 25.00 -8.90
N ILE A 271 0.99 25.71 -9.97
CA ILE A 271 1.06 25.16 -11.32
C ILE A 271 2.10 24.03 -11.38
N LYS A 272 3.31 24.24 -10.82
CA LYS A 272 4.35 23.20 -10.78
C LYS A 272 3.90 21.95 -10.01
N LYS A 273 3.28 22.11 -8.85
CA LYS A 273 2.71 21.02 -8.07
C LYS A 273 1.69 20.23 -8.89
N GLN A 274 0.81 20.93 -9.60
CA GLN A 274 -0.21 20.32 -10.43
C GLN A 274 0.37 19.53 -11.61
N LEU A 275 1.39 20.04 -12.26
CA LEU A 275 2.08 19.34 -13.34
C LEU A 275 2.71 18.04 -12.84
N ILE A 276 3.36 18.09 -11.66
CA ILE A 276 3.92 16.89 -11.01
C ILE A 276 2.82 15.89 -10.64
N TYR A 277 1.72 16.38 -10.07
CA TYR A 277 0.58 15.53 -9.72
C TYR A 277 0.00 14.82 -10.96
N GLU A 278 -0.27 15.56 -12.04
CA GLU A 278 -0.81 14.99 -13.26
C GLU A 278 0.13 13.96 -13.89
N LYS A 279 1.43 14.23 -13.88
CA LYS A 279 2.45 13.26 -14.31
C LYS A 279 2.37 11.98 -13.48
N ASN A 280 2.34 12.10 -12.16
CA ASN A 280 2.28 10.96 -11.25
C ASN A 280 0.96 10.19 -11.41
N ARG A 281 -0.15 10.88 -11.61
CA ARG A 281 -1.47 10.29 -11.87
C ARG A 281 -1.46 9.41 -13.12
N GLN A 282 -0.88 9.91 -14.23
CA GLN A 282 -0.76 9.14 -15.45
C GLN A 282 0.19 7.95 -15.30
N LEU A 283 1.32 8.12 -14.59
CA LEU A 283 2.24 7.02 -14.30
C LEU A 283 1.59 5.93 -13.42
N LYS A 284 0.77 6.31 -12.43
CA LYS A 284 -0.02 5.35 -11.63
C LYS A 284 -0.99 4.56 -12.51
N SER A 285 -1.68 5.23 -13.44
CA SER A 285 -2.56 4.56 -14.40
C SER A 285 -1.81 3.56 -15.29
N PHE A 286 -0.63 3.94 -15.80
CA PHE A 286 0.23 3.02 -16.55
C PHE A 286 0.72 1.85 -15.69
N SER A 287 1.09 2.11 -14.43
CA SER A 287 1.50 1.08 -13.47
C SER A 287 0.42 0.02 -13.29
N LEU A 288 -0.82 0.45 -13.06
CA LEU A 288 -1.95 -0.44 -12.87
C LEU A 288 -2.25 -1.27 -14.13
N ASN A 289 -2.30 -0.62 -15.28
CA ASN A 289 -2.53 -1.30 -16.57
C ASN A 289 -1.43 -2.33 -16.86
N TYR A 290 -0.18 -1.97 -16.59
CA TYR A 290 0.95 -2.88 -16.79
C TYR A 290 0.90 -4.05 -15.83
N TYR A 291 0.63 -3.81 -14.55
CA TYR A 291 0.44 -4.86 -13.56
C TYR A 291 -0.68 -5.84 -13.98
N ASN A 292 -1.85 -5.33 -14.35
CA ASN A 292 -2.99 -6.16 -14.77
C ASN A 292 -2.66 -7.00 -16.01
N LYS A 293 -1.90 -6.44 -16.96
CA LYS A 293 -1.40 -7.18 -18.12
C LYS A 293 -0.49 -8.35 -17.70
N ILE A 294 0.44 -8.11 -16.78
CA ILE A 294 1.36 -9.15 -16.31
C ILE A 294 0.60 -10.20 -15.52
N LYS A 295 -0.30 -9.80 -14.61
CA LYS A 295 -1.11 -10.70 -13.81
C LYS A 295 -1.90 -11.69 -14.67
N LYS A 296 -2.50 -11.24 -15.78
CA LYS A 296 -3.22 -12.11 -16.73
C LYS A 296 -2.35 -13.20 -17.36
N ASN A 297 -1.04 -12.96 -17.46
CA ASN A 297 -0.08 -13.90 -18.05
C ASN A 297 0.74 -14.64 -16.99
N THR A 298 0.32 -14.60 -15.72
CA THR A 298 0.98 -15.26 -14.60
C THR A 298 0.09 -16.37 -14.06
N VAL A 299 0.64 -17.55 -13.90
CA VAL A 299 -0.08 -18.67 -13.29
C VAL A 299 -0.07 -18.51 -11.78
N ILE A 300 -1.24 -18.44 -11.16
CA ILE A 300 -1.40 -18.32 -9.72
C ILE A 300 -2.18 -19.55 -9.24
N ASN A 301 -1.57 -20.33 -8.35
CA ASN A 301 -2.21 -21.45 -7.68
C ASN A 301 -2.28 -21.14 -6.18
N GLU A 302 -3.45 -21.28 -5.59
CA GLU A 302 -3.69 -21.12 -4.16
C GLU A 302 -4.07 -22.46 -3.54
N TYR A 303 -3.61 -22.72 -2.29
CA TYR A 303 -3.75 -24.01 -1.61
C TYR A 303 -4.44 -23.85 -0.25
#